data_69cbaa42dc8cbe66f387dd2ebc1cd7a7
#
_entry.id   69cbaa42dc8cbe66f387dd2ebc1cd7a7
#
_cell.length_a   1.000
_cell.length_b   1.000
_cell.length_c   1.000
_cell.angle_alpha   90.00
_cell.angle_beta   90.00
_cell.angle_gamma   90.00
#
_symmetry.space_group_name_H-M   'P 1'
#
loop_
_entity.id
_entity.type
_entity.pdbx_description
1 polymer ?
#
loop_
_entity_poly.entity_id
_entity_poly.type
_entity_poly.pdbx_seq_one_letter_code
_entity_poly.pdbx_strand_id
1 'polypeptide(L)'
;MSDGILLAGNIFVDRLNEQGISTGQIFGPINTTKLGIKAEADSVVRTSNKKATKGQSLDDVKIGKPTVITWEFDDQPAEMIALALMGDVAAINDAAGTLTDEAVTMPANQSWVSVPGQNFTNDVVVKQATVTLVAGVDYEFNFALGMIRAIKGGALDAGGSITITGSYNART
;
A
#
# COMPACT_ATOMS: atom_id res chain seq x y z
N MET A 1 -14.39 -18.99 40.90
CA MET A 1 -14.64 -17.85 39.99
C MET A 1 -13.29 -17.31 39.57
N SER A 2 -12.97 -17.23 38.31
CA SER A 2 -11.75 -16.54 37.88
C SER A 2 -12.06 -15.05 37.84
N ASP A 3 -11.38 -14.27 38.64
CA ASP A 3 -11.52 -12.82 38.60
C ASP A 3 -10.92 -12.33 37.28
N GLY A 4 -11.75 -11.71 36.45
CA GLY A 4 -11.30 -11.08 35.22
C GLY A 4 -10.51 -9.81 35.58
N ILE A 5 -9.33 -9.66 34.97
CA ILE A 5 -8.53 -8.43 35.12
C ILE A 5 -8.82 -7.55 33.89
N LEU A 6 -9.31 -6.34 34.13
CA LEU A 6 -9.40 -5.32 33.09
C LEU A 6 -8.10 -4.51 33.07
N LEU A 7 -7.37 -4.59 31.96
CA LEU A 7 -6.16 -3.82 31.76
C LEU A 7 -6.43 -2.66 30.80
N ALA A 8 -5.97 -1.48 31.14
CA ALA A 8 -5.98 -0.32 30.26
C ALA A 8 -4.55 0.21 30.15
N GLY A 9 -4.15 0.63 28.96
CA GLY A 9 -2.82 1.15 28.69
C GLY A 9 -2.70 1.71 27.29
N ASN A 10 -1.68 2.51 27.08
CA ASN A 10 -1.34 3.03 25.76
C ASN A 10 -0.32 2.12 25.08
N ILE A 11 -0.55 1.81 23.82
CA ILE A 11 0.39 1.03 23.00
C ILE A 11 1.11 1.97 22.05
N PHE A 12 2.43 1.85 22.03
CA PHE A 12 3.30 2.55 21.11
C PHE A 12 4.10 1.54 20.33
N VAL A 13 4.35 1.82 19.04
CA VAL A 13 5.18 1.02 18.16
C VAL A 13 6.43 1.80 17.82
N ASP A 14 7.58 1.23 18.09
CA ASP A 14 8.87 1.78 17.69
C ASP A 14 9.45 0.98 16.52
N ARG A 15 9.82 1.68 15.46
CA ARG A 15 10.46 1.06 14.31
C ARG A 15 11.96 0.95 14.55
N LEU A 16 12.44 -0.28 14.54
CA LEU A 16 13.87 -0.56 14.71
C LEU A 16 14.55 -0.71 13.34
N ASN A 17 15.82 -0.33 13.26
CA ASN A 17 16.67 -0.63 12.12
C ASN A 17 17.14 -2.10 12.12
N GLU A 18 17.93 -2.51 11.12
CA GLU A 18 18.48 -3.88 11.02
C GLU A 18 19.37 -4.26 12.21
N GLN A 19 19.93 -3.30 12.93
CA GLN A 19 20.74 -3.49 14.12
C GLN A 19 19.92 -3.54 15.42
N GLY A 20 18.57 -3.43 15.33
CA GLY A 20 17.68 -3.42 16.50
C GLY A 20 17.69 -2.09 17.28
N ILE A 21 18.19 -1.03 16.68
CA ILE A 21 18.21 0.32 17.28
C ILE A 21 17.00 1.10 16.81
N SER A 22 16.33 1.84 17.72
CA SER A 22 15.22 2.73 17.39
C SER A 22 15.61 3.72 16.29
N THR A 23 14.73 3.85 15.28
CA THR A 23 14.89 4.87 14.24
C THR A 23 14.36 6.25 14.69
N GLY A 24 13.79 6.34 15.89
CA GLY A 24 13.12 7.53 16.40
C GLY A 24 11.71 7.73 15.84
N GLN A 25 11.22 6.81 15.04
CA GLN A 25 9.85 6.82 14.53
C GLN A 25 8.95 6.00 15.46
N ILE A 26 8.43 6.67 16.50
CA ILE A 26 7.51 6.07 17.47
C ILE A 26 6.09 6.48 17.13
N PHE A 27 5.23 5.50 16.91
CA PHE A 27 3.82 5.70 16.57
C PHE A 27 2.95 5.40 17.79
N GLY A 28 1.95 6.23 18.05
CA GLY A 28 0.98 6.04 19.12
C GLY A 28 0.62 7.33 19.86
N PRO A 29 -0.26 7.26 20.87
CA PRO A 29 -0.89 6.05 21.40
C PRO A 29 -1.94 5.48 20.42
N ILE A 30 -1.98 4.15 20.28
CA ILE A 30 -2.89 3.46 19.36
C ILE A 30 -4.01 2.85 20.18
N ASN A 31 -5.26 3.10 19.76
CA ASN A 31 -6.44 2.48 20.37
C ASN A 31 -6.53 1.01 19.96
N THR A 32 -6.19 0.14 20.90
CA THR A 32 -6.08 -1.29 20.68
C THR A 32 -7.27 -2.01 21.26
N THR A 33 -7.98 -2.76 20.45
CA THR A 33 -9.10 -3.60 20.88
C THR A 33 -8.66 -4.97 21.37
N LYS A 34 -7.55 -5.49 20.83
CA LYS A 34 -6.98 -6.77 21.24
C LYS A 34 -5.47 -6.85 20.96
N LEU A 35 -4.74 -7.32 21.94
CA LEU A 35 -3.33 -7.67 21.81
C LEU A 35 -3.13 -9.10 22.30
N GLY A 36 -2.62 -9.98 21.44
CA GLY A 36 -2.28 -11.35 21.78
C GLY A 36 -0.83 -11.65 21.44
N ILE A 37 -0.11 -12.26 22.35
CA ILE A 37 1.25 -12.74 22.13
C ILE A 37 1.22 -14.26 22.32
N LYS A 38 1.57 -15.01 21.26
CA LYS A 38 1.60 -16.47 21.28
C LYS A 38 3.02 -16.96 21.00
N ALA A 39 3.65 -17.49 22.04
CA ALA A 39 4.91 -18.21 21.91
C ALA A 39 4.61 -19.69 21.82
N GLU A 40 5.07 -20.35 20.78
CA GLU A 40 4.88 -21.79 20.55
C GLU A 40 6.23 -22.49 20.47
N ALA A 41 6.22 -23.77 20.84
CA ALA A 41 7.36 -24.65 20.65
C ALA A 41 6.85 -26.00 20.14
N ASP A 42 7.54 -26.58 19.16
CA ASP A 42 7.32 -27.97 18.79
C ASP A 42 8.06 -28.86 19.76
N SER A 43 7.44 -29.99 20.10
CA SER A 43 8.02 -31.01 20.95
C SER A 43 8.33 -32.24 20.09
N VAL A 44 9.60 -32.60 20.00
CA VAL A 44 10.05 -33.84 19.37
C VAL A 44 10.33 -34.85 20.47
N VAL A 45 9.41 -35.79 20.62
CA VAL A 45 9.49 -36.82 21.65
C VAL A 45 10.10 -38.08 21.07
N ARG A 46 11.18 -38.56 21.69
CA ARG A 46 11.74 -39.87 21.42
C ARG A 46 11.15 -40.90 22.40
N THR A 47 10.46 -41.89 21.87
CA THR A 47 9.83 -42.95 22.68
C THR A 47 10.69 -44.21 22.79
N SER A 48 10.54 -44.91 23.90
CA SER A 48 11.22 -46.18 24.14
C SER A 48 10.59 -47.31 23.34
N ASN A 49 11.44 -48.11 22.70
CA ASN A 49 11.07 -49.37 22.04
C ASN A 49 11.42 -50.63 22.85
N LYS A 50 11.94 -50.50 24.10
CA LYS A 50 12.21 -51.62 24.96
C LYS A 50 10.90 -52.27 25.45
N LYS A 51 10.86 -53.61 25.54
CA LYS A 51 9.62 -54.36 25.90
C LYS A 51 8.93 -53.86 27.19
N ALA A 52 9.71 -53.50 28.21
CA ALA A 52 9.20 -53.07 29.51
C ALA A 52 8.76 -51.59 29.54
N THR A 53 9.23 -50.75 28.62
CA THR A 53 9.03 -49.31 28.64
C THR A 53 8.54 -48.78 27.28
N LYS A 54 7.97 -49.69 26.46
CA LYS A 54 7.50 -49.35 25.12
C LYS A 54 6.45 -48.21 25.18
N GLY A 55 6.68 -47.13 24.44
CA GLY A 55 5.81 -45.96 24.37
C GLY A 55 6.07 -44.90 25.44
N GLN A 56 6.94 -45.15 26.45
CA GLN A 56 7.35 -44.12 27.39
C GLN A 56 8.29 -43.10 26.71
N SER A 57 8.12 -41.81 27.05
CA SER A 57 9.05 -40.79 26.61
C SER A 57 10.43 -40.99 27.20
N LEU A 58 11.44 -41.05 26.36
CA LEU A 58 12.85 -41.11 26.77
C LEU A 58 13.47 -39.71 26.84
N ASP A 59 13.01 -38.83 25.93
CA ASP A 59 13.56 -37.51 25.76
C ASP A 59 12.54 -36.65 25.08
N ASP A 60 12.49 -35.35 25.42
CA ASP A 60 11.62 -34.35 24.84
C ASP A 60 12.45 -33.10 24.50
N VAL A 61 12.66 -32.88 23.22
CA VAL A 61 13.40 -31.73 22.73
C VAL A 61 12.37 -30.70 22.23
N LYS A 62 12.39 -29.53 22.84
CA LYS A 62 11.54 -28.39 22.43
C LYS A 62 12.27 -27.52 21.43
N ILE A 63 11.66 -27.33 20.27
CA ILE A 63 12.12 -26.43 19.22
C ILE A 63 11.23 -25.20 19.23
N GLY A 64 11.78 -24.03 19.59
CA GLY A 64 11.03 -22.78 19.62
C GLY A 64 10.55 -22.40 18.20
N LYS A 65 9.30 -22.02 18.10
CA LYS A 65 8.72 -21.38 16.91
C LYS A 65 8.81 -19.86 17.01
N PRO A 66 8.74 -19.13 15.89
CA PRO A 66 8.61 -17.68 15.92
C PRO A 66 7.40 -17.27 16.75
N THR A 67 7.58 -16.29 17.61
CA THR A 67 6.47 -15.70 18.37
C THR A 67 5.52 -14.99 17.43
N VAL A 68 4.23 -15.29 17.54
CA VAL A 68 3.16 -14.62 16.77
C VAL A 68 2.54 -13.54 17.63
N ILE A 69 2.50 -12.34 17.11
CA ILE A 69 1.80 -11.20 17.72
C ILE A 69 0.53 -10.95 16.91
N THR A 70 -0.63 -11.05 17.55
CA THR A 70 -1.91 -10.68 16.97
C THR A 70 -2.33 -9.36 17.59
N TRP A 71 -2.59 -8.37 16.75
CA TRP A 71 -2.96 -7.05 17.18
C TRP A 71 -4.15 -6.54 16.38
N GLU A 72 -5.22 -6.18 17.09
CA GLU A 72 -6.43 -5.60 16.52
C GLU A 72 -6.58 -4.18 17.08
N PHE A 73 -6.80 -3.22 16.21
CA PHE A 73 -6.96 -1.81 16.54
C PHE A 73 -8.07 -1.20 15.69
N ASP A 74 -8.78 -0.22 16.20
CA ASP A 74 -9.88 0.49 15.53
C ASP A 74 -9.45 1.86 14.99
N ASP A 75 -8.33 2.38 15.45
CA ASP A 75 -7.69 3.57 14.90
C ASP A 75 -6.67 3.15 13.83
N GLN A 76 -6.80 3.71 12.62
CA GLN A 76 -5.98 3.33 11.46
C GLN A 76 -5.15 4.53 10.95
N PRO A 77 -4.14 4.99 11.68
CA PRO A 77 -3.23 5.99 11.15
C PRO A 77 -2.48 5.44 9.93
N ALA A 78 -2.21 6.32 8.96
CA ALA A 78 -1.56 5.93 7.69
C ALA A 78 -0.23 5.19 7.92
N GLU A 79 0.50 5.53 8.96
CA GLU A 79 1.76 4.93 9.37
C GLU A 79 1.59 3.44 9.73
N MET A 80 0.48 3.07 10.38
CA MET A 80 0.20 1.69 10.74
C MET A 80 -0.15 0.84 9.53
N ILE A 81 -0.88 1.42 8.57
CA ILE A 81 -1.16 0.76 7.29
C ILE A 81 0.14 0.54 6.51
N ALA A 82 0.99 1.55 6.44
CA ALA A 82 2.29 1.45 5.80
C ALA A 82 3.17 0.37 6.46
N LEU A 83 3.22 0.32 7.79
CA LEU A 83 3.96 -0.71 8.52
C LEU A 83 3.45 -2.11 8.19
N ALA A 84 2.13 -2.32 8.15
CA ALA A 84 1.53 -3.61 7.80
C ALA A 84 1.85 -4.04 6.35
N LEU A 85 2.03 -3.09 5.44
CA LEU A 85 2.39 -3.31 4.04
C LEU A 85 3.92 -3.27 3.79
N MET A 86 4.72 -3.20 4.86
CA MET A 86 6.19 -3.03 4.78
C MET A 86 6.61 -1.79 3.96
N GLY A 87 5.78 -0.73 4.00
CA GLY A 87 5.98 0.52 3.28
C GLY A 87 6.31 1.70 4.22
N ASP A 88 6.52 2.84 3.61
CA ASP A 88 6.66 4.12 4.29
C ASP A 88 5.54 5.08 3.89
N VAL A 89 5.17 5.99 4.79
CA VAL A 89 4.27 7.11 4.48
C VAL A 89 5.11 8.28 4.03
N ALA A 90 4.89 8.75 2.82
CA ALA A 90 5.45 9.99 2.33
C ALA A 90 4.33 11.01 2.13
N ALA A 91 4.50 12.20 2.65
CA ALA A 91 3.61 13.30 2.33
C ALA A 91 3.76 13.68 0.85
N ILE A 92 2.65 13.73 0.14
CA ILE A 92 2.63 14.26 -1.22
C ILE A 92 2.55 15.79 -1.09
N ASN A 93 3.51 16.48 -1.72
CA ASN A 93 3.52 17.93 -1.76
C ASN A 93 3.91 18.39 -3.18
N ASP A 94 2.94 18.27 -4.08
CA ASP A 94 3.10 18.68 -5.47
C ASP A 94 2.52 20.08 -5.65
N ALA A 95 3.32 20.99 -6.21
CA ALA A 95 2.86 22.34 -6.53
C ALA A 95 1.84 22.33 -7.68
N ALA A 96 0.94 23.30 -7.69
CA ALA A 96 0.10 23.55 -8.85
C ALA A 96 0.95 23.93 -10.06
N GLY A 97 0.48 23.59 -11.25
CA GLY A 97 1.19 23.89 -12.48
C GLY A 97 0.29 23.90 -13.71
N THR A 98 0.92 24.15 -14.84
CA THR A 98 0.26 24.14 -16.16
C THR A 98 1.11 23.34 -17.16
N LEU A 99 0.42 22.57 -17.99
CA LEU A 99 1.02 21.96 -19.18
C LEU A 99 0.72 22.86 -20.38
N THR A 100 1.70 23.04 -21.25
CA THR A 100 1.53 23.77 -22.51
C THR A 100 2.08 22.92 -23.63
N ASP A 101 1.18 22.39 -24.46
CA ASP A 101 1.51 21.51 -25.60
C ASP A 101 2.43 20.34 -25.22
N GLU A 102 2.22 19.76 -24.04
CA GLU A 102 2.99 18.60 -23.55
C GLU A 102 2.75 17.39 -24.43
N ALA A 103 3.84 16.83 -24.99
CA ALA A 103 3.76 15.72 -25.92
C ALA A 103 3.59 14.38 -25.20
N VAL A 104 2.56 13.64 -25.57
CA VAL A 104 2.28 12.29 -25.04
C VAL A 104 2.09 11.33 -26.21
N THR A 105 2.65 10.13 -26.10
CA THR A 105 2.47 9.07 -27.10
C THR A 105 1.39 8.11 -26.65
N MET A 106 0.33 8.01 -27.45
CA MET A 106 -0.79 7.10 -27.19
C MET A 106 -0.55 5.75 -27.87
N PRO A 107 -0.72 4.63 -27.13
CA PRO A 107 -0.65 3.29 -27.73
C PRO A 107 -1.95 2.94 -28.46
N ALA A 108 -1.86 2.06 -29.46
CA ALA A 108 -3.02 1.58 -30.22
C ALA A 108 -3.91 0.57 -29.48
N ASN A 109 -3.59 0.23 -28.22
CA ASN A 109 -4.30 -0.78 -27.44
C ASN A 109 -5.27 -0.19 -26.39
N GLN A 110 -5.60 1.09 -26.49
CA GLN A 110 -6.47 1.84 -25.57
C GLN A 110 -6.05 1.76 -24.08
N SER A 111 -4.78 1.47 -23.80
CA SER A 111 -4.24 1.52 -22.42
C SER A 111 -4.21 2.94 -21.89
N TRP A 112 -4.31 3.05 -20.56
CA TRP A 112 -4.08 4.32 -19.87
C TRP A 112 -2.61 4.72 -19.95
N VAL A 113 -2.37 5.99 -20.26
CA VAL A 113 -1.05 6.62 -20.29
C VAL A 113 -1.02 7.74 -19.27
N SER A 114 0.03 7.79 -18.48
CA SER A 114 0.24 8.87 -17.50
C SER A 114 0.67 10.16 -18.20
N VAL A 115 0.09 11.25 -17.76
CA VAL A 115 0.44 12.63 -18.18
C VAL A 115 1.20 13.28 -17.02
N PRO A 116 2.21 14.11 -17.26
CA PRO A 116 2.83 14.88 -16.20
C PRO A 116 1.82 15.73 -15.43
N GLY A 117 1.80 15.61 -14.10
CA GLY A 117 0.81 16.26 -13.22
C GLY A 117 -0.40 15.40 -12.89
N GLN A 118 -1.08 15.78 -11.84
CA GLN A 118 -2.30 15.14 -11.32
C GLN A 118 -3.23 16.22 -10.74
N ASN A 119 -4.48 15.84 -10.42
CA ASN A 119 -5.48 16.78 -9.91
C ASN A 119 -5.76 17.94 -10.91
N PHE A 120 -5.92 17.56 -12.20
CA PHE A 120 -6.21 18.51 -13.26
C PHE A 120 -7.55 19.20 -13.06
N THR A 121 -7.61 20.46 -13.49
CA THR A 121 -8.86 21.19 -13.69
C THR A 121 -9.58 20.70 -14.95
N ASN A 122 -10.85 21.07 -15.14
CA ASN A 122 -11.65 20.61 -16.29
C ASN A 122 -11.32 21.35 -17.61
N ASP A 123 -10.23 22.11 -17.66
CA ASP A 123 -9.80 22.92 -18.80
C ASP A 123 -8.76 22.23 -19.70
N VAL A 124 -8.65 20.90 -19.62
CA VAL A 124 -7.70 20.13 -20.43
C VAL A 124 -8.11 20.11 -21.90
N VAL A 125 -7.20 20.54 -22.76
CA VAL A 125 -7.33 20.52 -24.23
C VAL A 125 -6.33 19.52 -24.78
N VAL A 126 -6.82 18.57 -25.57
CA VAL A 126 -6.01 17.55 -26.23
C VAL A 126 -6.06 17.75 -27.74
N LYS A 127 -4.88 17.73 -28.38
CA LYS A 127 -4.79 17.89 -29.84
C LYS A 127 -3.95 16.75 -30.45
N GLN A 128 -4.32 16.35 -31.64
CA GLN A 128 -3.49 15.54 -32.52
C GLN A 128 -3.07 16.39 -33.72
N ALA A 129 -1.79 16.71 -33.78
CA ALA A 129 -1.26 17.75 -34.67
C ALA A 129 -2.00 19.10 -34.45
N THR A 130 -2.80 19.56 -35.44
CA THR A 130 -3.58 20.81 -35.36
C THR A 130 -5.05 20.60 -35.01
N VAL A 131 -5.50 19.33 -34.90
CA VAL A 131 -6.91 19.01 -34.66
C VAL A 131 -7.16 18.85 -33.17
N THR A 132 -8.12 19.61 -32.64
CA THR A 132 -8.59 19.43 -31.26
C THR A 132 -9.49 18.20 -31.17
N LEU A 133 -9.19 17.32 -30.24
CA LEU A 133 -9.93 16.07 -30.00
C LEU A 133 -11.07 16.29 -29.02
N VAL A 134 -12.10 15.43 -29.12
CA VAL A 134 -13.32 15.53 -28.30
C VAL A 134 -13.28 14.52 -27.17
N ALA A 135 -13.38 15.00 -25.92
CA ALA A 135 -13.48 14.15 -24.75
C ALA A 135 -14.78 13.32 -24.79
N GLY A 136 -14.70 12.05 -24.43
CA GLY A 136 -15.81 11.11 -24.47
C GLY A 136 -16.09 10.50 -25.85
N VAL A 137 -15.43 10.98 -26.91
CA VAL A 137 -15.51 10.45 -28.28
C VAL A 137 -14.16 9.89 -28.73
N ASP A 138 -13.12 10.70 -28.67
CA ASP A 138 -11.78 10.36 -29.14
C ASP A 138 -10.90 9.84 -28.00
N TYR A 139 -11.08 10.40 -26.80
CA TYR A 139 -10.30 10.05 -25.61
C TYR A 139 -11.13 10.15 -24.33
N GLU A 140 -10.64 9.48 -23.30
CA GLU A 140 -11.10 9.62 -21.91
C GLU A 140 -9.93 10.12 -21.06
N PHE A 141 -10.19 11.10 -20.17
CA PHE A 141 -9.20 11.69 -19.30
C PHE A 141 -9.60 11.51 -17.83
N ASN A 142 -8.69 10.97 -17.01
CA ASN A 142 -8.86 10.92 -15.57
C ASN A 142 -8.14 12.11 -14.93
N PHE A 143 -8.91 13.15 -14.59
CA PHE A 143 -8.41 14.41 -14.05
C PHE A 143 -7.69 14.24 -12.72
N ALA A 144 -8.18 13.35 -11.85
CA ALA A 144 -7.59 13.12 -10.53
C ALA A 144 -6.20 12.48 -10.62
N LEU A 145 -6.04 11.50 -11.51
CA LEU A 145 -4.79 10.73 -11.64
C LEU A 145 -3.85 11.26 -12.72
N GLY A 146 -4.30 12.21 -13.56
CA GLY A 146 -3.52 12.67 -14.70
C GLY A 146 -3.23 11.55 -15.69
N MET A 147 -4.27 10.86 -16.12
CA MET A 147 -4.16 9.75 -17.06
C MET A 147 -5.12 9.92 -18.24
N ILE A 148 -4.68 9.53 -19.42
CA ILE A 148 -5.45 9.59 -20.65
C ILE A 148 -5.47 8.23 -21.34
N ARG A 149 -6.58 7.88 -21.98
CA ARG A 149 -6.68 6.71 -22.89
C ARG A 149 -7.46 7.04 -24.14
N ALA A 150 -7.15 6.34 -25.23
CA ALA A 150 -7.94 6.39 -26.46
C ALA A 150 -9.27 5.65 -26.29
N ILE A 151 -10.32 6.13 -26.97
CA ILE A 151 -11.59 5.45 -27.08
C ILE A 151 -11.60 4.67 -28.41
N LYS A 152 -12.08 3.43 -28.38
CA LYS A 152 -12.20 2.60 -29.57
C LYS A 152 -13.14 3.23 -30.60
N GLY A 153 -12.64 3.36 -31.83
CA GLY A 153 -13.37 4.00 -32.93
C GLY A 153 -13.25 5.53 -32.96
N GLY A 154 -12.58 6.15 -31.98
CA GLY A 154 -12.24 7.56 -32.01
C GLY A 154 -10.97 7.85 -32.82
N ALA A 155 -10.61 9.12 -32.96
CA ALA A 155 -9.45 9.55 -33.75
C ALA A 155 -8.11 8.97 -33.24
N LEU A 156 -8.04 8.59 -31.96
CA LEU A 156 -6.85 7.99 -31.34
C LEU A 156 -6.84 6.45 -31.32
N ASP A 157 -7.78 5.78 -31.93
CA ASP A 157 -7.90 4.31 -31.89
C ASP A 157 -6.61 3.60 -32.40
N ALA A 158 -5.97 4.17 -33.41
CA ALA A 158 -4.70 3.68 -33.93
C ALA A 158 -3.46 4.11 -33.13
N GLY A 159 -3.64 4.84 -32.03
CA GLY A 159 -2.57 5.48 -31.28
C GLY A 159 -1.99 6.71 -31.98
N GLY A 160 -0.85 7.17 -31.51
CA GLY A 160 -0.13 8.30 -32.10
C GLY A 160 0.31 9.36 -31.10
N SER A 161 0.99 10.38 -31.59
CA SER A 161 1.42 11.50 -30.75
C SER A 161 0.32 12.53 -30.62
N ILE A 162 0.09 12.98 -29.39
CA ILE A 162 -0.84 14.05 -29.04
C ILE A 162 -0.12 15.13 -28.25
N THR A 163 -0.71 16.31 -28.17
CA THR A 163 -0.29 17.37 -27.25
C THR A 163 -1.41 17.69 -26.27
N ILE A 164 -1.04 17.97 -25.03
CA ILE A 164 -1.96 18.25 -23.93
C ILE A 164 -1.63 19.62 -23.36
N THR A 165 -2.67 20.44 -23.23
CA THR A 165 -2.60 21.75 -22.56
C THR A 165 -3.66 21.75 -21.47
N GLY A 166 -3.30 22.17 -20.26
CA GLY A 166 -4.23 22.22 -19.12
C GLY A 166 -3.54 22.61 -17.83
N SER A 167 -4.32 22.89 -16.82
CA SER A 167 -3.84 23.28 -15.50
C SER A 167 -4.15 22.19 -14.47
N TYR A 168 -3.31 22.06 -13.46
CA TYR A 168 -3.51 21.14 -12.35
C TYR A 168 -3.25 21.83 -11.02
N ASN A 169 -4.04 21.44 -10.01
CA ASN A 169 -3.96 22.00 -8.67
C ASN A 169 -2.85 21.33 -7.85
N ALA A 170 -2.41 22.05 -6.82
CA ALA A 170 -1.51 21.48 -5.83
C ALA A 170 -2.14 20.25 -5.13
N ARG A 171 -1.30 19.33 -4.67
CA ARG A 171 -1.68 18.21 -3.80
C ARG A 171 -0.83 18.24 -2.53
N THR A 172 -1.50 18.11 -1.42
CA THR A 172 -0.90 18.00 -0.08
C THR A 172 -1.55 16.87 0.69
#